data_d6ec04a4616c7af3fdf441e0d49ca62e
#
_entry.id   d6ec04a4616c7af3fdf441e0d49ca62e
#
_cell.length_a   1.000
_cell.length_b   1.000
_cell.length_c   1.000
_cell.angle_alpha   90.00
_cell.angle_beta   90.00
_cell.angle_gamma   90.00
#
_symmetry.space_group_name_H-M   'P 1'
#
loop_
_entity.id
_entity.type
_entity.pdbx_description
1 polymer ?
#
loop_
_entity_poly.entity_id
_entity_poly.type
_entity_poly.pdbx_seq_one_letter_code
_entity_poly.pdbx_strand_id
1 'polypeptide(L)'
;MPARFFPSGGAFSPRTVVAMRICVFLSAADLDERYTRPAREFAELLGKGGHTLVWGGSDAGLMKVVADGVQEAGGRLCGVSVDFLSHKVRPGVDDMVVAGDLAERKRLLLEKGDAVVIMVGGTGTLDEATEILELKKHGHTDKPVVLLNTAGFYDGLKQQFHRMDAEGFLPRPLAELVFFAEEPVGALAYLEESVGIE
;
A
#
# COMPACT_ATOMS: atom_id res chain seq x y z
N MET A 1 -18.72 17.38 52.42
CA MET A 1 -18.59 16.88 51.05
C MET A 1 -17.15 17.05 50.63
N PRO A 2 -16.37 15.98 50.37
CA PRO A 2 -15.00 16.13 49.90
C PRO A 2 -14.97 16.31 48.37
N ALA A 3 -14.13 17.26 47.94
CA ALA A 3 -13.89 17.59 46.53
C ALA A 3 -13.23 16.42 45.82
N ARG A 4 -13.80 16.02 44.65
CA ARG A 4 -13.18 15.04 43.75
C ARG A 4 -12.05 15.70 42.98
N PHE A 5 -10.84 15.20 43.22
CA PHE A 5 -9.64 15.52 42.44
C PHE A 5 -9.76 14.84 41.07
N PHE A 6 -9.78 15.62 39.97
CA PHE A 6 -9.59 15.12 38.61
C PHE A 6 -8.07 15.12 38.37
N PRO A 7 -7.48 14.00 37.93
CA PRO A 7 -6.10 14.03 37.49
C PRO A 7 -6.00 14.78 36.14
N SER A 8 -5.21 15.85 36.20
CA SER A 8 -4.85 16.67 35.05
C SER A 8 -4.00 15.88 34.06
N GLY A 9 -4.38 15.95 32.78
CA GLY A 9 -3.52 15.92 31.61
C GLY A 9 -2.45 14.83 31.55
N GLY A 10 -2.80 13.64 31.06
CA GLY A 10 -1.82 12.77 30.45
C GLY A 10 -1.24 13.47 29.21
N ALA A 11 0.05 13.80 29.24
CA ALA A 11 0.78 14.27 28.07
C ALA A 11 0.66 13.21 26.97
N PHE A 12 0.05 13.56 25.85
CA PHE A 12 0.06 12.75 24.64
C PHE A 12 1.52 12.72 24.16
N SER A 13 2.24 11.65 24.49
CA SER A 13 3.56 11.41 23.91
C SER A 13 3.36 11.19 22.40
N PRO A 14 4.01 11.95 21.51
CA PRO A 14 3.88 11.69 20.08
C PRO A 14 4.36 10.25 19.84
N ARG A 15 3.48 9.39 19.29
CA ARG A 15 3.88 8.07 18.82
C ARG A 15 4.99 8.27 17.80
N THR A 16 6.16 7.70 18.07
CA THR A 16 7.24 7.67 17.08
C THR A 16 6.81 6.74 15.97
N VAL A 17 6.44 7.32 14.83
CA VAL A 17 6.11 6.55 13.63
C VAL A 17 7.41 5.94 13.11
N VAL A 18 7.45 4.62 13.01
CA VAL A 18 8.59 3.91 12.39
C VAL A 18 8.51 4.10 10.88
N ALA A 19 9.60 4.57 10.26
CA ALA A 19 9.65 4.72 8.81
C ALA A 19 9.57 3.34 8.12
N MET A 20 8.60 3.16 7.23
CA MET A 20 8.32 1.92 6.51
C MET A 20 8.64 2.05 5.02
N ARG A 21 8.87 0.93 4.37
CA ARG A 21 8.87 0.76 2.92
C ARG A 21 7.52 0.20 2.50
N ILE A 22 6.68 1.01 1.86
CA ILE A 22 5.31 0.61 1.50
C ILE A 22 5.28 0.25 0.03
N CYS A 23 5.05 -1.04 -0.27
CA CYS A 23 4.85 -1.53 -1.63
C CYS A 23 3.45 -1.17 -2.10
N VAL A 24 3.35 -0.48 -3.24
CA VAL A 24 2.06 -0.05 -3.81
C VAL A 24 1.87 -0.67 -5.19
N PHE A 25 0.84 -1.50 -5.32
CA PHE A 25 0.36 -2.03 -6.59
C PHE A 25 -0.76 -1.15 -7.13
N LEU A 26 -0.62 -0.67 -8.35
CA LEU A 26 -1.52 0.31 -8.94
C LEU A 26 -1.43 0.35 -10.47
N SER A 27 -2.42 1.00 -11.10
CA SER A 27 -2.46 1.20 -12.55
C SER A 27 -1.33 2.11 -13.06
N ALA A 28 -0.85 1.84 -14.28
CA ALA A 28 -0.03 2.77 -15.06
C ALA A 28 -0.85 3.60 -16.07
N ALA A 29 -2.18 3.47 -16.06
CA ALA A 29 -3.06 4.23 -16.95
C ALA A 29 -3.35 5.63 -16.41
N ASP A 30 -3.67 6.55 -17.32
CA ASP A 30 -4.25 7.84 -16.97
C ASP A 30 -5.70 7.62 -16.53
N LEU A 31 -6.06 8.12 -15.35
CA LEU A 31 -7.33 7.87 -14.72
C LEU A 31 -8.06 9.19 -14.36
N ASP A 32 -9.37 9.09 -14.19
CA ASP A 32 -10.25 10.15 -13.71
C ASP A 32 -9.83 10.67 -12.32
N GLU A 33 -10.17 11.94 -12.03
CA GLU A 33 -9.81 12.62 -10.78
C GLU A 33 -10.34 11.88 -9.53
N ARG A 34 -11.48 11.21 -9.62
CA ARG A 34 -12.02 10.40 -8.52
C ARG A 34 -11.05 9.32 -8.01
N TYR A 35 -10.10 8.88 -8.86
CA TYR A 35 -9.05 7.93 -8.51
C TYR A 35 -7.71 8.59 -8.24
N THR A 36 -7.35 9.62 -9.02
CA THR A 36 -6.03 10.25 -8.90
C THR A 36 -5.92 11.13 -7.66
N ARG A 37 -7.01 11.80 -7.24
CA ARG A 37 -7.01 12.63 -6.03
C ARG A 37 -6.75 11.82 -4.76
N PRO A 38 -7.48 10.73 -4.43
CA PRO A 38 -7.18 9.92 -3.26
C PRO A 38 -5.81 9.23 -3.32
N ALA A 39 -5.34 8.86 -4.52
CA ALA A 39 -4.02 8.30 -4.68
C ALA A 39 -2.90 9.32 -4.37
N ARG A 40 -3.07 10.58 -4.80
CA ARG A 40 -2.17 11.68 -4.44
C ARG A 40 -2.21 11.97 -2.94
N GLU A 41 -3.39 12.00 -2.33
CA GLU A 41 -3.55 12.18 -0.89
C GLU A 41 -2.79 11.10 -0.10
N PHE A 42 -2.95 9.83 -0.48
CA PHE A 42 -2.17 8.74 0.13
C PHE A 42 -0.66 8.95 -0.03
N ALA A 43 -0.21 9.34 -1.22
CA ALA A 43 1.19 9.59 -1.52
C ALA A 43 1.78 10.73 -0.66
N GLU A 44 1.03 11.82 -0.49
CA GLU A 44 1.43 12.94 0.38
C GLU A 44 1.51 12.51 1.85
N LEU A 45 0.56 11.73 2.34
CA LEU A 45 0.59 11.18 3.70
C LEU A 45 1.81 10.29 3.90
N LEU A 46 2.10 9.41 2.94
CA LEU A 46 3.26 8.53 2.94
C LEU A 46 4.57 9.34 3.01
N GLY A 47 4.72 10.36 2.17
CA GLY A 47 5.90 11.22 2.16
C GLY A 47 6.07 12.00 3.45
N LYS A 48 4.99 12.63 3.97
CA LYS A 48 4.98 13.38 5.24
C LYS A 48 5.31 12.49 6.45
N GLY A 49 4.91 11.20 6.40
CA GLY A 49 5.26 10.19 7.42
C GLY A 49 6.71 9.72 7.35
N GLY A 50 7.50 10.17 6.37
CA GLY A 50 8.90 9.74 6.18
C GLY A 50 9.05 8.33 5.65
N HIS A 51 7.98 7.75 5.10
CA HIS A 51 8.00 6.42 4.51
C HIS A 51 8.64 6.42 3.11
N THR A 52 8.97 5.24 2.61
CA THR A 52 9.49 5.02 1.26
C THR A 52 8.43 4.34 0.40
N LEU A 53 8.11 4.91 -0.75
CA LEU A 53 7.31 4.24 -1.78
C LEU A 53 8.14 3.16 -2.48
N VAL A 54 7.65 1.92 -2.49
CA VAL A 54 8.13 0.83 -3.34
C VAL A 54 7.07 0.59 -4.41
N TRP A 55 7.41 0.75 -5.71
CA TRP A 55 6.43 0.61 -6.79
C TRP A 55 7.06 0.16 -8.11
N GLY A 56 6.25 0.01 -9.14
CA GLY A 56 6.66 -0.45 -10.47
C GLY A 56 7.61 0.45 -11.26
N GLY A 57 8.07 1.56 -10.70
CA GLY A 57 9.10 2.42 -11.27
C GLY A 57 8.69 3.26 -12.47
N SER A 58 7.44 3.22 -12.93
CA SER A 58 6.98 3.93 -14.13
C SER A 58 6.70 5.41 -13.86
N ASP A 59 7.00 6.25 -14.86
CA ASP A 59 6.67 7.69 -14.88
C ASP A 59 5.40 7.98 -15.70
N ALA A 60 4.40 7.11 -15.63
CA ALA A 60 3.15 7.22 -16.38
C ALA A 60 1.92 7.00 -15.50
N GLY A 61 0.81 7.64 -15.87
CA GLY A 61 -0.51 7.44 -15.29
C GLY A 61 -0.56 7.59 -13.78
N LEU A 62 -1.32 6.73 -13.10
CA LEU A 62 -1.45 6.77 -11.65
C LEU A 62 -0.11 6.51 -10.92
N MET A 63 0.79 5.71 -11.49
CA MET A 63 2.14 5.49 -10.93
C MET A 63 2.93 6.79 -10.82
N LYS A 64 2.85 7.65 -11.85
CA LYS A 64 3.46 8.98 -11.84
C LYS A 64 2.83 9.86 -10.75
N VAL A 65 1.50 9.90 -10.67
CA VAL A 65 0.77 10.71 -9.67
C VAL A 65 1.22 10.38 -8.25
N VAL A 66 1.35 9.08 -7.93
CA VAL A 66 1.77 8.64 -6.60
C VAL A 66 3.25 8.96 -6.35
N ALA A 67 4.12 8.72 -7.33
CA ALA A 67 5.55 9.05 -7.19
C ALA A 67 5.79 10.56 -7.02
N ASP A 68 5.08 11.41 -7.79
CA ASP A 68 5.12 12.87 -7.64
C ASP A 68 4.69 13.29 -6.23
N GLY A 69 3.54 12.80 -5.74
CA GLY A 69 3.01 13.16 -4.43
C GLY A 69 3.94 12.77 -3.28
N VAL A 70 4.58 11.60 -3.34
CA VAL A 70 5.57 11.16 -2.34
C VAL A 70 6.79 12.06 -2.36
N GLN A 71 7.34 12.36 -3.54
CA GLN A 71 8.56 13.14 -3.70
C GLN A 71 8.34 14.62 -3.32
N GLU A 72 7.20 15.21 -3.71
CA GLU A 72 6.81 16.58 -3.34
C GLU A 72 6.62 16.71 -1.81
N ALA A 73 6.20 15.65 -1.14
CA ALA A 73 6.05 15.59 0.32
C ALA A 73 7.34 15.23 1.08
N GLY A 74 8.48 15.07 0.38
CA GLY A 74 9.79 14.79 0.97
C GLY A 74 10.06 13.30 1.26
N GLY A 75 9.21 12.39 0.78
CA GLY A 75 9.40 10.95 0.90
C GLY A 75 10.40 10.40 -0.11
N ARG A 76 10.79 9.13 0.06
CA ARG A 76 11.77 8.44 -0.80
C ARG A 76 11.08 7.50 -1.78
N LEU A 77 11.77 7.25 -2.90
CA LEU A 77 11.29 6.38 -3.97
C LEU A 77 12.21 5.17 -4.17
N CYS A 78 11.60 3.97 -4.28
CA CYS A 78 12.28 2.73 -4.64
C CYS A 78 11.51 2.04 -5.77
N GLY A 79 12.00 2.13 -7.00
CA GLY A 79 11.37 1.56 -8.18
C GLY A 79 11.86 0.13 -8.48
N VAL A 80 10.93 -0.73 -8.91
CA VAL A 80 11.29 -2.05 -9.46
C VAL A 80 10.63 -2.18 -10.84
N SER A 81 11.43 -2.00 -11.88
CA SER A 81 11.00 -2.15 -13.27
C SER A 81 11.36 -3.54 -13.82
N VAL A 82 11.03 -3.77 -15.08
CA VAL A 82 11.47 -4.94 -15.84
C VAL A 82 12.08 -4.47 -17.16
N ASP A 83 12.99 -5.23 -17.72
CA ASP A 83 13.83 -4.81 -18.84
C ASP A 83 13.03 -4.27 -20.03
N PHE A 84 11.97 -4.95 -20.47
CA PHE A 84 11.14 -4.50 -21.60
C PHE A 84 10.29 -3.23 -21.32
N LEU A 85 10.21 -2.75 -20.05
CA LEU A 85 9.57 -1.50 -19.65
C LEU A 85 10.59 -0.42 -19.25
N SER A 86 11.89 -0.66 -19.40
CA SER A 86 12.96 0.29 -19.01
C SER A 86 12.80 1.68 -19.60
N HIS A 87 12.21 1.79 -20.79
CA HIS A 87 11.90 3.06 -21.46
C HIS A 87 10.81 3.92 -20.78
N LYS A 88 10.08 3.35 -19.81
CA LYS A 88 9.03 4.04 -19.02
C LYS A 88 9.49 4.38 -17.60
N VAL A 89 10.72 4.05 -17.25
CA VAL A 89 11.25 4.23 -15.90
C VAL A 89 11.34 5.72 -15.57
N ARG A 90 10.89 6.08 -14.36
CA ARG A 90 10.99 7.43 -13.82
C ARG A 90 12.45 7.82 -13.58
N PRO A 91 12.92 8.99 -14.08
CA PRO A 91 14.26 9.50 -13.76
C PRO A 91 14.35 10.01 -12.32
N GLY A 92 15.55 10.04 -11.75
CA GLY A 92 15.80 10.63 -10.43
C GLY A 92 15.20 9.87 -9.26
N VAL A 93 15.05 8.55 -9.40
CA VAL A 93 14.61 7.65 -8.31
C VAL A 93 15.79 7.32 -7.41
N ASP A 94 15.58 7.37 -6.08
CA ASP A 94 16.64 7.09 -5.09
C ASP A 94 17.23 5.67 -5.20
N ASP A 95 16.39 4.68 -5.48
CA ASP A 95 16.77 3.27 -5.66
C ASP A 95 15.93 2.68 -6.80
N MET A 96 16.55 2.33 -7.94
CA MET A 96 15.90 1.71 -9.09
C MET A 96 16.52 0.36 -9.40
N VAL A 97 15.69 -0.69 -9.43
CA VAL A 97 16.08 -2.05 -9.80
C VAL A 97 15.36 -2.46 -11.08
N VAL A 98 16.07 -3.12 -11.98
CA VAL A 98 15.50 -3.71 -13.20
C VAL A 98 15.57 -5.22 -13.06
N ALA A 99 14.40 -5.87 -13.01
CA ALA A 99 14.25 -7.31 -12.97
C ALA A 99 14.33 -7.92 -14.38
N GLY A 100 14.74 -9.17 -14.47
CA GLY A 100 14.84 -9.89 -15.74
C GLY A 100 13.48 -10.30 -16.30
N ASP A 101 12.48 -10.57 -15.44
CA ASP A 101 11.15 -10.95 -15.83
C ASP A 101 10.07 -10.45 -14.82
N LEU A 102 8.79 -10.70 -15.13
CA LEU A 102 7.68 -10.27 -14.31
C LEU A 102 7.58 -11.01 -12.96
N ALA A 103 8.01 -12.27 -12.90
CA ALA A 103 7.98 -13.05 -11.66
C ALA A 103 9.04 -12.52 -10.68
N GLU A 104 10.26 -12.28 -11.18
CA GLU A 104 11.32 -11.65 -10.39
C GLU A 104 10.91 -10.25 -9.92
N ARG A 105 10.29 -9.45 -10.80
CA ARG A 105 9.81 -8.10 -10.46
C ARG A 105 8.83 -8.14 -9.29
N LYS A 106 7.83 -9.02 -9.33
CA LYS A 106 6.84 -9.18 -8.24
C LYS A 106 7.53 -9.59 -6.94
N ARG A 107 8.44 -10.56 -6.99
CA ARG A 107 9.22 -10.99 -5.83
C ARG A 107 10.00 -9.84 -5.22
N LEU A 108 10.73 -9.06 -6.02
CA LEU A 108 11.53 -7.93 -5.57
C LEU A 108 10.66 -6.80 -4.97
N LEU A 109 9.49 -6.51 -5.57
CA LEU A 109 8.53 -5.54 -5.02
C LEU A 109 8.09 -5.95 -3.61
N LEU A 110 7.71 -7.21 -3.43
CA LEU A 110 7.29 -7.75 -2.14
C LEU A 110 8.45 -7.81 -1.13
N GLU A 111 9.63 -8.22 -1.53
CA GLU A 111 10.80 -8.28 -0.65
C GLU A 111 11.22 -6.90 -0.12
N LYS A 112 11.15 -5.88 -0.99
CA LYS A 112 11.54 -4.50 -0.63
C LYS A 112 10.50 -3.77 0.23
N GLY A 113 9.26 -4.21 0.29
CA GLY A 113 8.19 -3.60 1.08
C GLY A 113 8.03 -4.23 2.46
N ASP A 114 7.80 -3.43 3.50
CA ASP A 114 7.42 -3.88 4.85
C ASP A 114 5.90 -4.08 4.96
N ALA A 115 5.16 -3.36 4.12
CA ALA A 115 3.70 -3.37 4.01
C ALA A 115 3.27 -3.26 2.55
N VAL A 116 2.02 -3.63 2.25
CA VAL A 116 1.48 -3.62 0.88
C VAL A 116 0.17 -2.83 0.82
N VAL A 117 0.04 -1.96 -0.19
CA VAL A 117 -1.20 -1.27 -0.54
C VAL A 117 -1.57 -1.60 -1.97
N ILE A 118 -2.82 -1.98 -2.16
CA ILE A 118 -3.41 -2.26 -3.48
C ILE A 118 -4.35 -1.09 -3.79
N MET A 119 -4.02 -0.31 -4.80
CA MET A 119 -4.86 0.76 -5.33
C MET A 119 -5.56 0.30 -6.61
N VAL A 120 -6.43 1.15 -7.16
CA VAL A 120 -7.15 0.87 -8.40
C VAL A 120 -6.21 0.47 -9.54
N GLY A 121 -6.56 -0.59 -10.25
CA GLY A 121 -5.75 -1.10 -11.33
C GLY A 121 -6.43 -2.20 -12.13
N GLY A 122 -5.78 -2.64 -13.18
CA GLY A 122 -6.25 -3.70 -14.06
C GLY A 122 -5.83 -5.10 -13.61
N THR A 123 -5.79 -6.03 -14.57
CA THR A 123 -5.45 -7.44 -14.34
C THR A 123 -4.05 -7.65 -13.76
N GLY A 124 -3.07 -6.79 -14.12
CA GLY A 124 -1.73 -6.86 -13.53
C GLY A 124 -1.73 -6.54 -12.03
N THR A 125 -2.49 -5.52 -11.63
CA THR A 125 -2.66 -5.18 -10.20
C THR A 125 -3.40 -6.27 -9.44
N LEU A 126 -4.40 -6.93 -10.07
CA LEU A 126 -5.10 -8.07 -9.47
C LEU A 126 -4.19 -9.30 -9.35
N ASP A 127 -3.32 -9.57 -10.31
CA ASP A 127 -2.32 -10.64 -10.24
C ASP A 127 -1.36 -10.42 -9.06
N GLU A 128 -0.82 -9.20 -8.92
CA GLU A 128 0.02 -8.80 -7.78
C GLU A 128 -0.74 -8.93 -6.44
N ALA A 129 -2.01 -8.48 -6.40
CA ALA A 129 -2.85 -8.54 -5.22
C ALA A 129 -3.17 -9.97 -4.78
N THR A 130 -3.56 -10.82 -5.71
CA THR A 130 -3.88 -12.23 -5.40
C THR A 130 -2.65 -13.03 -5.02
N GLU A 131 -1.48 -12.74 -5.58
CA GLU A 131 -0.22 -13.37 -5.19
C GLU A 131 0.15 -13.07 -3.73
N ILE A 132 0.10 -11.80 -3.29
CA ILE A 132 0.43 -11.49 -1.89
C ILE A 132 -0.57 -12.11 -0.91
N LEU A 133 -1.86 -12.15 -1.26
CA LEU A 133 -2.86 -12.81 -0.43
C LEU A 133 -2.64 -14.32 -0.35
N GLU A 134 -2.25 -14.96 -1.45
CA GLU A 134 -1.92 -16.38 -1.48
C GLU A 134 -0.66 -16.70 -0.65
N LEU A 135 0.40 -15.88 -0.75
CA LEU A 135 1.59 -15.99 0.08
C LEU A 135 1.26 -15.86 1.58
N LYS A 136 0.41 -14.88 1.92
CA LYS A 136 -0.02 -14.63 3.29
C LYS A 136 -0.89 -15.77 3.83
N LYS A 137 -1.81 -16.28 3.01
CA LYS A 137 -2.65 -17.44 3.33
C LYS A 137 -1.84 -18.68 3.71
N HIS A 138 -0.70 -18.87 3.07
CA HIS A 138 0.22 -19.99 3.32
C HIS A 138 1.32 -19.69 4.37
N GLY A 139 1.30 -18.53 5.01
CA GLY A 139 2.27 -18.15 6.03
C GLY A 139 3.67 -17.85 5.50
N HIS A 140 3.82 -17.57 4.20
CA HIS A 140 5.10 -17.13 3.61
C HIS A 140 5.40 -15.67 3.89
N THR A 141 4.41 -14.90 4.34
CA THR A 141 4.57 -13.52 4.79
C THR A 141 3.44 -13.15 5.76
N ASP A 142 3.76 -12.27 6.72
CA ASP A 142 2.78 -11.68 7.64
C ASP A 142 2.62 -10.16 7.42
N LYS A 143 3.20 -9.63 6.35
CA LYS A 143 3.11 -8.20 6.02
C LYS A 143 1.66 -7.72 6.02
N PRO A 144 1.35 -6.56 6.60
CA PRO A 144 0.02 -5.98 6.50
C PRO A 144 -0.30 -5.64 5.04
N VAL A 145 -1.52 -5.97 4.63
CA VAL A 145 -2.03 -5.74 3.28
C VAL A 145 -3.29 -4.90 3.36
N VAL A 146 -3.31 -3.77 2.66
CA VAL A 146 -4.46 -2.89 2.53
C VAL A 146 -4.94 -2.90 1.09
N LEU A 147 -6.24 -3.06 0.89
CA LEU A 147 -6.91 -2.77 -0.37
C LEU A 147 -7.64 -1.43 -0.20
N LEU A 148 -7.13 -0.39 -0.87
CA LEU A 148 -7.74 0.95 -0.86
C LEU A 148 -8.87 0.98 -1.90
N ASN A 149 -10.11 0.89 -1.42
CA ASN A 149 -11.33 0.78 -2.22
C ASN A 149 -11.85 2.13 -2.71
N THR A 150 -10.99 2.90 -3.34
CA THR A 150 -11.31 4.24 -3.84
C THR A 150 -12.54 4.21 -4.75
N ALA A 151 -13.55 5.02 -4.40
CA ALA A 151 -14.81 5.15 -5.15
C ALA A 151 -15.54 3.82 -5.38
N GLY A 152 -15.41 2.84 -4.49
CA GLY A 152 -16.06 1.53 -4.61
C GLY A 152 -15.54 0.66 -5.74
N PHE A 153 -14.34 0.96 -6.29
CA PHE A 153 -13.78 0.26 -7.45
C PHE A 153 -13.68 -1.25 -7.24
N TYR A 154 -13.40 -1.67 -6.02
CA TYR A 154 -13.22 -3.07 -5.65
C TYR A 154 -14.43 -3.68 -4.93
N ASP A 155 -15.62 -3.06 -4.94
CA ASP A 155 -16.81 -3.60 -4.26
C ASP A 155 -17.15 -5.03 -4.69
N GLY A 156 -17.08 -5.32 -5.99
CA GLY A 156 -17.30 -6.67 -6.52
C GLY A 156 -16.25 -7.67 -6.05
N LEU A 157 -14.98 -7.29 -5.98
CA LEU A 157 -13.89 -8.13 -5.47
C LEU A 157 -14.01 -8.35 -3.97
N LYS A 158 -14.35 -7.32 -3.22
CA LYS A 158 -14.63 -7.39 -1.77
C LYS A 158 -15.76 -8.36 -1.47
N GLN A 159 -16.85 -8.30 -2.24
CA GLN A 159 -17.96 -9.28 -2.14
C GLN A 159 -17.49 -10.70 -2.44
N GLN A 160 -16.66 -10.90 -3.47
CA GLN A 160 -16.12 -12.21 -3.82
C GLN A 160 -15.24 -12.78 -2.70
N PHE A 161 -14.37 -11.96 -2.10
CA PHE A 161 -13.54 -12.40 -0.97
C PHE A 161 -14.37 -12.76 0.27
N HIS A 162 -15.39 -11.97 0.62
CA HIS A 162 -16.30 -12.31 1.70
C HIS A 162 -17.05 -13.62 1.45
N ARG A 163 -17.42 -13.89 0.20
CA ARG A 163 -18.04 -15.16 -0.17
C ARG A 163 -17.07 -16.32 -0.01
N MET A 164 -15.81 -16.17 -0.44
CA MET A 164 -14.77 -17.19 -0.26
C MET A 164 -14.56 -17.51 1.23
N ASP A 165 -14.53 -16.49 2.08
CA ASP A 165 -14.40 -16.63 3.53
C ASP A 165 -15.59 -17.37 4.12
N ALA A 166 -16.82 -16.93 3.83
CA ALA A 166 -18.06 -17.52 4.33
C ALA A 166 -18.28 -18.97 3.89
N GLU A 167 -17.82 -19.34 2.70
CA GLU A 167 -17.95 -20.69 2.14
C GLU A 167 -16.75 -21.59 2.48
N GLY A 168 -15.76 -21.11 3.27
CA GLY A 168 -14.64 -21.92 3.77
C GLY A 168 -13.50 -22.15 2.76
N PHE A 169 -13.39 -21.32 1.70
CA PHE A 169 -12.27 -21.38 0.74
C PHE A 169 -10.99 -20.74 1.27
N LEU A 170 -11.07 -19.96 2.35
CA LEU A 170 -9.92 -19.34 2.98
C LEU A 170 -9.57 -20.09 4.27
N PRO A 171 -8.34 -20.65 4.41
CA PRO A 171 -7.90 -21.36 5.62
C PRO A 171 -7.60 -20.40 6.79
N ARG A 172 -7.50 -19.09 6.52
CA ARG A 172 -7.36 -18.00 7.50
C ARG A 172 -8.51 -17.01 7.30
N PRO A 173 -9.03 -16.38 8.36
CA PRO A 173 -10.06 -15.35 8.24
C PRO A 173 -9.64 -14.23 7.27
N LEU A 174 -10.57 -13.75 6.45
CA LEU A 174 -10.30 -12.67 5.48
C LEU A 174 -9.70 -11.42 6.15
N ALA A 175 -10.16 -11.10 7.36
CA ALA A 175 -9.64 -9.95 8.12
C ALA A 175 -8.16 -10.06 8.51
N GLU A 176 -7.60 -11.27 8.55
CA GLU A 176 -6.17 -11.49 8.75
C GLU A 176 -5.37 -11.37 7.46
N LEU A 177 -6.02 -11.53 6.30
CA LEU A 177 -5.37 -11.50 5.00
C LEU A 177 -5.29 -10.09 4.43
N VAL A 178 -6.38 -9.31 4.53
CA VAL A 178 -6.47 -7.98 3.92
C VAL A 178 -7.39 -7.06 4.72
N PHE A 179 -6.96 -5.81 4.88
CA PHE A 179 -7.77 -4.72 5.39
C PHE A 179 -8.35 -3.91 4.23
N PHE A 180 -9.65 -3.66 4.23
CA PHE A 180 -10.32 -2.83 3.24
C PHE A 180 -10.45 -1.40 3.78
N ALA A 181 -9.70 -0.48 3.20
CA ALA A 181 -9.78 0.95 3.52
C ALA A 181 -10.61 1.67 2.46
N GLU A 182 -11.51 2.53 2.89
CA GLU A 182 -12.28 3.39 1.96
C GLU A 182 -11.55 4.72 1.71
N GLU A 183 -10.70 5.16 2.65
CA GLU A 183 -10.00 6.44 2.62
C GLU A 183 -8.49 6.29 2.85
N PRO A 184 -7.65 7.16 2.23
CA PRO A 184 -6.19 7.14 2.34
C PRO A 184 -5.67 7.20 3.78
N VAL A 185 -6.26 8.05 4.61
CA VAL A 185 -5.87 8.20 6.03
C VAL A 185 -6.05 6.89 6.79
N GLY A 186 -7.19 6.21 6.60
CA GLY A 186 -7.46 4.92 7.23
C GLY A 186 -6.50 3.81 6.76
N ALA A 187 -6.11 3.86 5.48
CA ALA A 187 -5.13 2.93 4.93
C ALA A 187 -3.77 3.07 5.61
N LEU A 188 -3.23 4.29 5.70
CA LEU A 188 -1.93 4.53 6.32
C LEU A 188 -1.96 4.24 7.83
N ALA A 189 -2.99 4.69 8.54
CA ALA A 189 -3.13 4.44 9.97
C ALA A 189 -3.11 2.94 10.32
N TYR A 190 -3.83 2.11 9.54
CA TYR A 190 -3.78 0.65 9.71
C TYR A 190 -2.37 0.08 9.54
N LEU A 191 -1.61 0.55 8.55
CA LEU A 191 -0.24 0.09 8.31
C LEU A 191 0.70 0.48 9.46
N GLU A 192 0.63 1.74 9.93
CA GLU A 192 1.45 2.25 11.03
C GLU A 192 1.16 1.52 12.35
N GLU A 193 -0.11 1.19 12.60
CA GLU A 193 -0.49 0.38 13.76
C GLU A 193 0.00 -1.06 13.63
N SER A 194 -0.07 -1.66 12.44
CA SER A 194 0.31 -3.06 12.23
C SER A 194 1.81 -3.31 12.30
N VAL A 195 2.65 -2.34 11.91
CA VAL A 195 4.12 -2.45 11.91
C VAL A 195 4.74 -1.91 13.19
N GLY A 196 4.07 -0.97 13.87
CA GLY A 196 4.56 -0.34 15.11
C GLY A 196 4.30 -1.13 16.40
N ILE A 197 3.79 -2.37 16.32
CA ILE A 197 3.55 -3.25 17.47
C ILE A 197 4.73 -4.23 17.57
N GLU A 198 5.88 -3.76 18.06
CA GLU A 198 6.93 -4.57 18.67
C GLU A 198 7.03 -4.27 20.17
#